data_9cf06634863be9658e0bfc4ff0adff1a
#
_entry.id   9cf06634863be9658e0bfc4ff0adff1a
#
_cell.length_a   1.000
_cell.length_b   1.000
_cell.length_c   1.000
_cell.angle_alpha   90.00
_cell.angle_beta   90.00
_cell.angle_gamma   90.00
#
_symmetry.space_group_name_H-M   'P 1'
#
loop_
_entity.id
_entity.type
_entity.pdbx_description
1 polymer ?
#
loop_
_entity_poly.entity_id
_entity_poly.type
_entity_poly.pdbx_seq_one_letter_code
_entity_poly.pdbx_strand_id
1 'polypeptide(L)'
;PIGSRGLGDVYKRQILGCSTGHGAATAKQLASEGYGIIGFHLDRGSIKKDALKLQDEISNMNNNRVKFWNANAADKEIMLEKLIDIKKIVKNGEVKLLMHSIAFGSTTNFFDPTPVRQRQMDMTQHVMAHCLIYWTQNLLNEGLLKTGSRILGLTSEGSYKAMEGYGPVGVAKASLEAVVRPVSYTHLTLPTRLSV
;
A
#
# COMPACT_ATOMS: atom_id res chain seq x y z
N PRO A 1 -29.36 3.84 10.80
CA PRO A 1 -27.96 4.03 10.45
C PRO A 1 -27.11 3.54 11.61
N ILE A 2 -26.32 2.48 11.38
CA ILE A 2 -25.28 2.05 12.32
C ILE A 2 -24.30 3.21 12.36
N GLY A 3 -24.26 3.90 13.49
CA GLY A 3 -23.50 5.12 13.63
C GLY A 3 -22.03 4.88 13.26
N SER A 4 -21.44 5.77 12.47
CA SER A 4 -20.06 5.74 11.97
C SER A 4 -18.98 5.53 13.04
N ARG A 5 -19.32 5.62 14.31
CA ARG A 5 -18.41 5.48 15.46
C ARG A 5 -17.86 4.06 15.68
N GLY A 6 -18.52 3.00 15.20
CA GLY A 6 -18.07 1.62 15.38
C GLY A 6 -17.23 1.06 14.23
N LEU A 7 -17.37 1.60 13.01
CA LEU A 7 -16.71 1.07 11.80
C LEU A 7 -15.18 1.23 11.82
N GLY A 8 -14.67 2.34 12.34
CA GLY A 8 -13.24 2.62 12.39
C GLY A 8 -12.46 1.79 13.41
N ASP A 9 -13.13 1.22 14.40
CA ASP A 9 -12.51 0.35 15.40
C ASP A 9 -12.41 -1.09 14.90
N VAL A 10 -13.41 -1.54 14.13
CA VAL A 10 -13.50 -2.91 13.61
C VAL A 10 -12.85 -3.04 12.24
N TYR A 11 -13.00 -2.05 11.36
CA TYR A 11 -12.53 -2.12 9.98
C TYR A 11 -11.40 -1.13 9.71
N LYS A 12 -10.22 -1.66 9.42
CA LYS A 12 -9.05 -0.86 9.07
C LYS A 12 -8.82 -0.81 7.56
N ARG A 13 -8.17 0.26 7.13
CA ARG A 13 -7.71 0.46 5.75
C ARG A 13 -6.20 0.58 5.79
N GLN A 14 -5.50 -0.37 5.19
CA GLN A 14 -4.05 -0.39 5.14
C GLN A 14 -3.57 0.17 3.81
N ILE A 15 -2.67 1.16 3.86
CA ILE A 15 -2.13 1.85 2.70
C ILE A 15 -0.60 1.78 2.74
N LEU A 16 -0.02 1.13 1.75
CA LEU A 16 1.41 1.10 1.51
C LEU A 16 1.76 2.26 0.59
N GLY A 17 2.51 3.24 1.10
CA GLY A 17 2.76 4.53 0.43
C GLY A 17 1.69 5.56 0.76
N CYS A 18 1.55 5.94 2.04
CA CYS A 18 0.45 6.78 2.54
C CYS A 18 0.80 8.26 2.75
N SER A 19 2.07 8.66 2.57
CA SER A 19 2.53 10.01 2.98
C SER A 19 2.28 11.10 1.94
N THR A 20 2.18 10.74 0.67
CA THR A 20 2.07 11.69 -0.44
C THR A 20 1.11 11.20 -1.53
N GLY A 21 0.76 12.07 -2.47
CA GLY A 21 0.01 11.73 -3.68
C GLY A 21 -1.31 10.99 -3.40
N HIS A 22 -1.60 9.99 -4.21
CA HIS A 22 -2.85 9.21 -4.13
C HIS A 22 -3.04 8.49 -2.79
N GLY A 23 -1.93 7.96 -2.21
CA GLY A 23 -2.00 7.30 -0.91
C GLY A 23 -2.43 8.23 0.21
N ALA A 24 -1.89 9.44 0.26
CA ALA A 24 -2.27 10.46 1.23
C ALA A 24 -3.71 10.94 1.03
N ALA A 25 -4.10 11.22 -0.22
CA ALA A 25 -5.47 11.63 -0.54
C ALA A 25 -6.49 10.56 -0.16
N THR A 26 -6.19 9.28 -0.45
CA THR A 26 -7.03 8.15 -0.06
C THR A 26 -7.12 8.00 1.46
N ALA A 27 -6.00 8.18 2.17
CA ALA A 27 -5.98 8.12 3.64
C ALA A 27 -6.90 9.19 4.25
N LYS A 28 -6.82 10.43 3.77
CA LYS A 28 -7.71 11.53 4.21
C LYS A 28 -9.17 11.25 3.93
N GLN A 29 -9.51 10.85 2.71
CA GLN A 29 -10.88 10.58 2.31
C GLN A 29 -11.50 9.46 3.15
N LEU A 30 -10.80 8.35 3.31
CA LEU A 30 -11.30 7.24 4.11
C LEU A 30 -11.43 7.60 5.61
N ALA A 31 -10.52 8.42 6.13
CA ALA A 31 -10.59 8.89 7.50
C ALA A 31 -11.79 9.83 7.72
N SER A 32 -12.10 10.72 6.77
CA SER A 32 -13.28 11.59 6.83
C SER A 32 -14.60 10.81 6.81
N GLU A 33 -14.59 9.62 6.23
CA GLU A 33 -15.70 8.65 6.25
C GLU A 33 -15.74 7.80 7.54
N GLY A 34 -14.84 8.04 8.49
CA GLY A 34 -14.80 7.39 9.79
C GLY A 34 -14.04 6.06 9.84
N TYR A 35 -13.31 5.67 8.78
CA TYR A 35 -12.51 4.46 8.77
C TYR A 35 -11.18 4.63 9.49
N GLY A 36 -10.73 3.61 10.21
CA GLY A 36 -9.39 3.58 10.79
C GLY A 36 -8.31 3.33 9.74
N ILE A 37 -7.21 4.08 9.80
CA ILE A 37 -6.13 4.04 8.80
C ILE A 37 -4.85 3.46 9.40
N ILE A 38 -4.28 2.50 8.68
CA ILE A 38 -2.93 1.97 8.91
C ILE A 38 -2.10 2.34 7.70
N GLY A 39 -1.01 3.08 7.90
CA GLY A 39 -0.20 3.60 6.81
C GLY A 39 1.28 3.24 6.94
N PHE A 40 1.90 2.97 5.80
CA PHE A 40 3.35 2.81 5.67
C PHE A 40 3.90 3.87 4.73
N HIS A 41 5.01 4.45 5.10
CA HIS A 41 5.78 5.35 4.25
C HIS A 41 7.27 5.21 4.54
N LEU A 42 8.11 5.64 3.62
CA LEU A 42 9.56 5.63 3.81
C LEU A 42 10.13 6.98 3.36
N ASP A 43 9.99 7.96 4.24
CA ASP A 43 10.35 9.34 3.93
C ASP A 43 11.53 9.84 4.75
N ARG A 44 12.26 10.78 4.16
CA ARG A 44 13.41 11.44 4.77
C ARG A 44 13.23 12.97 4.74
N GLY A 45 13.98 13.67 5.58
CA GLY A 45 14.01 15.13 5.58
C GLY A 45 12.64 15.78 5.81
N SER A 46 12.28 16.74 4.97
CA SER A 46 11.04 17.51 5.06
C SER A 46 9.78 16.65 4.84
N ILE A 47 9.83 15.70 3.91
CA ILE A 47 8.69 14.83 3.59
C ILE A 47 8.25 14.02 4.82
N LYS A 48 9.19 13.61 5.66
CA LYS A 48 8.87 12.95 6.93
C LYS A 48 8.04 13.84 7.85
N LYS A 49 8.34 15.14 7.90
CA LYS A 49 7.55 16.11 8.70
C LYS A 49 6.14 16.27 8.15
N ASP A 50 6.00 16.26 6.83
CA ASP A 50 4.68 16.38 6.18
C ASP A 50 3.84 15.11 6.40
N ALA A 51 4.45 13.93 6.42
CA ALA A 51 3.78 12.69 6.80
C ALA A 51 3.26 12.71 8.25
N LEU A 52 4.02 13.28 9.19
CA LEU A 52 3.59 13.45 10.59
C LEU A 52 2.41 14.43 10.68
N LYS A 53 2.49 15.59 9.99
CA LYS A 53 1.38 16.54 9.94
C LYS A 53 0.10 15.90 9.37
N LEU A 54 0.25 15.11 8.30
CA LEU A 54 -0.86 14.37 7.72
C LEU A 54 -1.47 13.38 8.72
N GLN A 55 -0.65 12.66 9.46
CA GLN A 55 -1.13 11.73 10.49
C GLN A 55 -1.92 12.49 11.57
N ASP A 56 -1.40 13.63 12.05
CA ASP A 56 -2.07 14.46 13.06
C ASP A 56 -3.40 15.02 12.52
N GLU A 57 -3.41 15.50 11.29
CA GLU A 57 -4.63 15.96 10.62
C GLU A 57 -5.70 14.87 10.57
N ILE A 58 -5.32 13.66 10.12
CA ILE A 58 -6.22 12.51 10.04
C ILE A 58 -6.67 12.06 11.44
N SER A 59 -5.77 12.09 12.43
CA SER A 59 -6.10 11.78 13.82
C SER A 59 -7.21 12.65 14.36
N ASN A 60 -7.15 13.94 14.08
CA ASN A 60 -8.16 14.92 14.51
C ASN A 60 -9.51 14.67 13.81
N MET A 61 -9.49 14.21 12.55
CA MET A 61 -10.70 13.90 11.79
C MET A 61 -11.45 12.66 12.31
N ASN A 62 -10.72 11.63 12.77
CA ASN A 62 -11.30 10.31 13.02
C ASN A 62 -11.07 9.75 14.43
N ASN A 63 -10.93 10.61 15.42
CA ASN A 63 -10.76 10.24 16.83
C ASN A 63 -9.55 9.33 17.08
N ASN A 64 -8.39 9.71 16.56
CA ASN A 64 -7.11 9.00 16.74
C ASN A 64 -7.06 7.55 16.18
N ARG A 65 -7.89 7.21 15.22
CA ARG A 65 -7.91 5.90 14.58
C ARG A 65 -6.93 5.77 13.41
N VAL A 66 -5.80 6.46 13.50
CA VAL A 66 -4.73 6.42 12.49
C VAL A 66 -3.42 5.98 13.10
N LYS A 67 -2.67 5.17 12.36
CA LYS A 67 -1.29 4.81 12.70
C LYS A 67 -0.46 4.79 11.44
N PHE A 68 0.53 5.65 11.36
CA PHE A 68 1.55 5.62 10.31
C PHE A 68 2.87 5.12 10.86
N TRP A 69 3.59 4.34 10.05
CA TRP A 69 4.97 3.94 10.30
C TRP A 69 5.87 4.44 9.17
N ASN A 70 6.91 5.16 9.55
CA ASN A 70 8.01 5.45 8.65
C ASN A 70 8.93 4.23 8.58
N ALA A 71 8.58 3.28 7.72
CA ALA A 71 9.19 1.98 7.63
C ALA A 71 9.10 1.43 6.20
N ASN A 72 10.10 0.66 5.78
CA ASN A 72 10.11 0.03 4.47
C ASN A 72 9.07 -1.11 4.43
N ALA A 73 7.95 -0.86 3.78
CA ALA A 73 6.88 -1.86 3.64
C ALA A 73 7.29 -3.11 2.81
N ALA A 74 8.39 -3.03 2.06
CA ALA A 74 8.90 -4.16 1.29
C ALA A 74 9.93 -5.01 2.05
N ASP A 75 10.36 -4.57 3.23
CA ASP A 75 11.27 -5.33 4.08
C ASP A 75 10.53 -6.43 4.83
N LYS A 76 11.01 -7.66 4.71
CA LYS A 76 10.36 -8.84 5.29
C LYS A 76 10.33 -8.80 6.81
N GLU A 77 11.41 -8.40 7.46
CA GLU A 77 11.52 -8.39 8.92
C GLU A 77 10.63 -7.30 9.50
N ILE A 78 10.66 -6.11 8.90
CA ILE A 78 9.77 -5.01 9.25
C ILE A 78 8.30 -5.41 9.04
N MET A 79 7.99 -6.07 7.93
CA MET A 79 6.63 -6.55 7.66
C MET A 79 6.13 -7.47 8.77
N LEU A 80 6.92 -8.46 9.17
CA LEU A 80 6.55 -9.41 10.21
C LEU A 80 6.42 -8.73 11.59
N GLU A 81 7.33 -7.83 11.93
CA GLU A 81 7.25 -7.03 13.16
C GLU A 81 5.95 -6.20 13.19
N LYS A 82 5.66 -5.47 12.11
CA LYS A 82 4.48 -4.60 12.05
C LYS A 82 3.17 -5.37 11.95
N LEU A 83 3.20 -6.60 11.46
CA LEU A 83 2.04 -7.48 11.47
C LEU A 83 1.55 -7.76 12.91
N ILE A 84 2.48 -7.91 13.86
CA ILE A 84 2.15 -8.06 15.27
C ILE A 84 1.44 -6.80 15.80
N ASP A 85 1.95 -5.63 15.45
CA ASP A 85 1.35 -4.35 15.85
C ASP A 85 -0.03 -4.15 15.20
N ILE A 86 -0.17 -4.51 13.92
CA ILE A 86 -1.46 -4.47 13.20
C ILE A 86 -2.48 -5.35 13.91
N LYS A 87 -2.12 -6.56 14.33
CA LYS A 87 -3.02 -7.45 15.08
C LYS A 87 -3.53 -6.79 16.37
N LYS A 88 -2.65 -6.12 17.11
CA LYS A 88 -3.03 -5.37 18.33
C LYS A 88 -3.99 -4.22 18.04
N ILE A 89 -3.77 -3.49 16.92
CA ILE A 89 -4.61 -2.36 16.50
C ILE A 89 -5.97 -2.84 15.98
N VAL A 90 -5.98 -3.92 15.20
CA VAL A 90 -7.20 -4.46 14.59
C VAL A 90 -8.04 -5.22 15.61
N LYS A 91 -7.38 -5.83 16.60
CA LYS A 91 -8.03 -6.67 17.63
C LYS A 91 -8.89 -7.79 16.99
N ASN A 92 -10.21 -7.79 17.25
CA ASN A 92 -11.16 -8.74 16.69
C ASN A 92 -11.74 -8.27 15.34
N GLY A 93 -11.22 -7.19 14.77
CA GLY A 93 -11.67 -6.65 13.50
C GLY A 93 -10.95 -7.27 12.30
N GLU A 94 -10.89 -6.50 11.23
CA GLU A 94 -10.26 -6.91 9.97
C GLU A 94 -9.71 -5.74 9.17
N VAL A 95 -8.82 -6.04 8.24
CA VAL A 95 -8.35 -5.12 7.20
C VAL A 95 -9.28 -5.25 5.99
N LYS A 96 -10.15 -4.27 5.79
CA LYS A 96 -11.12 -4.27 4.67
C LYS A 96 -10.54 -3.74 3.37
N LEU A 97 -9.41 -3.06 3.42
CA LEU A 97 -8.71 -2.56 2.26
C LEU A 97 -7.20 -2.70 2.48
N LEU A 98 -6.53 -3.33 1.54
CA LEU A 98 -5.09 -3.26 1.36
C LEU A 98 -4.81 -2.50 0.05
N MET A 99 -4.21 -1.33 0.14
CA MET A 99 -3.87 -0.49 -1.01
C MET A 99 -2.35 -0.40 -1.18
N HIS A 100 -1.89 -0.72 -2.37
CA HIS A 100 -0.49 -0.53 -2.78
C HIS A 100 -0.38 0.74 -3.63
N SER A 101 0.20 1.78 -3.03
CA SER A 101 0.42 3.11 -3.62
C SER A 101 1.89 3.51 -3.61
N ILE A 102 2.81 2.52 -3.57
CA ILE A 102 4.24 2.81 -3.57
C ILE A 102 4.69 3.16 -4.99
N ALA A 103 5.37 4.32 -5.10
CA ALA A 103 6.00 4.80 -6.31
C ALA A 103 7.49 5.06 -6.03
N PHE A 104 8.24 3.99 -5.80
CA PHE A 104 9.67 4.03 -5.50
C PHE A 104 10.42 2.98 -6.30
N GLY A 105 11.04 3.41 -7.38
CA GLY A 105 11.78 2.54 -8.29
C GLY A 105 12.82 3.32 -9.09
N SER A 106 13.65 2.61 -9.83
CA SER A 106 14.67 3.21 -10.67
C SER A 106 14.06 3.77 -11.95
N THR A 107 14.27 5.05 -12.20
CA THR A 107 13.89 5.75 -13.43
C THR A 107 15.11 5.91 -14.32
N THR A 108 15.52 4.86 -14.98
CA THR A 108 16.69 4.79 -15.86
C THR A 108 16.39 3.94 -17.09
N ASN A 109 17.19 4.09 -18.13
CA ASN A 109 17.03 3.33 -19.37
C ASN A 109 17.45 1.87 -19.20
N PHE A 110 16.96 0.99 -20.05
CA PHE A 110 17.46 -0.38 -20.13
C PHE A 110 18.85 -0.44 -20.75
N PHE A 111 19.13 0.49 -21.66
CA PHE A 111 20.36 0.56 -22.43
C PHE A 111 21.02 1.92 -22.24
N ASP A 112 21.97 2.27 -23.10
CA ASP A 112 22.71 3.53 -23.07
C ASP A 112 21.85 4.79 -22.80
N PRO A 113 22.45 5.86 -22.21
CA PRO A 113 23.85 5.99 -21.76
C PRO A 113 24.14 5.38 -20.38
N THR A 114 23.15 5.14 -19.54
CA THR A 114 23.28 4.59 -18.18
C THR A 114 22.27 3.47 -17.98
N PRO A 115 22.65 2.24 -18.36
CA PRO A 115 21.72 1.11 -18.28
C PRO A 115 21.36 0.76 -16.83
N VAL A 116 20.14 0.29 -16.66
CA VAL A 116 19.69 -0.23 -15.38
C VAL A 116 20.54 -1.43 -14.95
N ARG A 117 20.93 -1.45 -13.68
CA ARG A 117 21.62 -2.59 -13.08
C ARG A 117 20.62 -3.63 -12.56
N GLN A 118 21.01 -4.91 -12.54
CA GLN A 118 20.17 -5.97 -12.02
C GLN A 118 19.59 -5.64 -10.64
N ARG A 119 20.42 -5.21 -9.68
CA ARG A 119 19.96 -4.83 -8.34
C ARG A 119 18.88 -3.74 -8.34
N GLN A 120 18.94 -2.81 -9.29
CA GLN A 120 17.91 -1.76 -9.43
C GLN A 120 16.59 -2.35 -9.94
N MET A 121 16.66 -3.28 -10.91
CA MET A 121 15.49 -4.02 -11.38
C MET A 121 14.86 -4.83 -10.25
N ASP A 122 15.65 -5.64 -9.56
CA ASP A 122 15.19 -6.51 -8.48
C ASP A 122 14.51 -5.70 -7.37
N MET A 123 15.15 -4.60 -6.94
CA MET A 123 14.61 -3.68 -5.94
C MET A 123 13.30 -3.04 -6.41
N THR A 124 13.26 -2.56 -7.66
CA THR A 124 12.06 -1.91 -8.21
C THR A 124 10.89 -2.88 -8.29
N GLN A 125 11.12 -4.11 -8.79
CA GLN A 125 10.12 -5.17 -8.85
C GLN A 125 9.63 -5.55 -7.45
N HIS A 126 10.56 -5.73 -6.52
CA HIS A 126 10.22 -6.12 -5.16
C HIS A 126 9.34 -5.07 -4.47
N VAL A 127 9.74 -3.80 -4.53
CA VAL A 127 9.05 -2.70 -3.84
C VAL A 127 7.73 -2.34 -4.51
N MET A 128 7.68 -2.30 -5.85
CA MET A 128 6.53 -1.77 -6.58
C MET A 128 5.52 -2.84 -7.03
N ALA A 129 5.84 -4.13 -6.86
CA ALA A 129 4.94 -5.21 -7.23
C ALA A 129 4.90 -6.33 -6.19
N HIS A 130 6.03 -7.01 -5.94
CA HIS A 130 6.03 -8.25 -5.18
C HIS A 130 5.63 -8.06 -3.71
N CYS A 131 5.93 -6.94 -3.09
CA CYS A 131 5.59 -6.71 -1.69
C CYS A 131 4.07 -6.77 -1.44
N LEU A 132 3.23 -6.46 -2.44
CA LEU A 132 1.79 -6.63 -2.33
C LEU A 132 1.39 -8.09 -2.13
N ILE A 133 2.08 -9.03 -2.80
CA ILE A 133 1.86 -10.48 -2.63
C ILE A 133 2.11 -10.86 -1.17
N TYR A 134 3.26 -10.45 -0.65
CA TYR A 134 3.69 -10.84 0.70
C TYR A 134 2.80 -10.23 1.79
N TRP A 135 2.39 -8.98 1.65
CA TRP A 135 1.40 -8.38 2.54
C TRP A 135 0.06 -9.11 2.49
N THR A 136 -0.41 -9.44 1.28
CA THR A 136 -1.65 -10.20 1.11
C THR A 136 -1.57 -11.56 1.79
N GLN A 137 -0.50 -12.32 1.53
CA GLN A 137 -0.29 -13.64 2.14
C GLN A 137 -0.26 -13.58 3.66
N ASN A 138 0.50 -12.65 4.23
CA ASN A 138 0.65 -12.53 5.68
C ASN A 138 -0.66 -12.09 6.35
N LEU A 139 -1.37 -11.12 5.78
CA LEU A 139 -2.66 -10.69 6.31
C LEU A 139 -3.73 -11.78 6.22
N LEU A 140 -3.69 -12.61 5.16
CA LEU A 140 -4.57 -13.78 5.02
C LEU A 140 -4.26 -14.86 6.06
N ASN A 141 -2.99 -15.22 6.20
CA ASN A 141 -2.52 -16.23 7.15
C ASN A 141 -2.89 -15.87 8.59
N GLU A 142 -2.88 -14.58 8.91
CA GLU A 142 -3.27 -14.07 10.22
C GLU A 142 -4.79 -13.83 10.39
N GLY A 143 -5.59 -14.17 9.37
CA GLY A 143 -7.04 -13.96 9.40
C GLY A 143 -7.49 -12.50 9.41
N LEU A 144 -6.60 -11.57 9.05
CA LEU A 144 -6.86 -10.13 9.02
C LEU A 144 -7.53 -9.68 7.72
N LEU A 145 -7.26 -10.35 6.60
CA LEU A 145 -8.04 -10.22 5.36
C LEU A 145 -9.09 -11.34 5.31
N LYS A 146 -10.33 -10.97 5.06
CA LYS A 146 -11.45 -11.91 5.01
C LYS A 146 -12.30 -11.67 3.75
N THR A 147 -13.27 -12.53 3.52
CA THR A 147 -14.25 -12.35 2.44
C THR A 147 -14.85 -10.94 2.46
N GLY A 148 -14.87 -10.29 1.30
CA GLY A 148 -15.31 -8.91 1.14
C GLY A 148 -14.24 -7.84 1.42
N SER A 149 -13.02 -8.20 1.83
CA SER A 149 -11.89 -7.27 1.80
C SER A 149 -11.51 -6.93 0.35
N ARG A 150 -10.89 -5.78 0.14
CA ARG A 150 -10.48 -5.31 -1.18
C ARG A 150 -8.97 -5.11 -1.23
N ILE A 151 -8.37 -5.42 -2.38
CA ILE A 151 -6.96 -5.19 -2.65
C ILE A 151 -6.86 -4.28 -3.86
N LEU A 152 -6.16 -3.16 -3.71
CA LEU A 152 -5.96 -2.17 -4.77
C LEU A 152 -4.46 -2.01 -5.06
N GLY A 153 -4.10 -2.06 -6.34
CA GLY A 153 -2.78 -1.70 -6.83
C GLY A 153 -2.87 -0.46 -7.72
N LEU A 154 -2.11 0.59 -7.41
CA LEU A 154 -2.00 1.75 -8.30
C LEU A 154 -1.00 1.47 -9.40
N THR A 155 -1.47 1.40 -10.63
CA THR A 155 -0.67 1.26 -11.84
C THR A 155 -0.45 2.59 -12.55
N SER A 156 0.10 2.57 -13.74
CA SER A 156 0.28 3.72 -14.61
C SER A 156 0.29 3.30 -16.07
N GLU A 157 0.08 4.24 -16.99
CA GLU A 157 0.15 3.95 -18.44
C GLU A 157 1.51 3.40 -18.88
N GLY A 158 2.58 3.63 -18.12
CA GLY A 158 3.89 3.03 -18.38
C GLY A 158 3.95 1.51 -18.25
N SER A 159 2.88 0.85 -17.78
CA SER A 159 2.76 -0.62 -17.78
C SER A 159 2.59 -1.20 -19.20
N TYR A 160 2.05 -0.41 -20.12
CA TYR A 160 1.79 -0.82 -21.51
C TYR A 160 2.32 0.17 -22.56
N LYS A 161 2.80 1.35 -22.14
CA LYS A 161 3.30 2.40 -23.03
C LYS A 161 4.78 2.65 -22.78
N ALA A 162 5.57 2.72 -23.83
CA ALA A 162 6.98 3.06 -23.72
C ALA A 162 7.15 4.53 -23.31
N MET A 163 7.91 4.75 -22.27
CA MET A 163 8.27 6.08 -21.76
C MET A 163 9.77 6.12 -21.47
N GLU A 164 10.43 7.22 -21.85
CA GLU A 164 11.86 7.39 -21.63
C GLU A 164 12.20 7.32 -20.14
N GLY A 165 13.25 6.59 -19.79
CA GLY A 165 13.70 6.40 -18.40
C GLY A 165 12.74 5.66 -17.49
N TYR A 166 11.61 5.17 -17.99
CA TYR A 166 10.56 4.55 -17.17
C TYR A 166 10.55 3.02 -17.24
N GLY A 167 11.50 2.43 -17.96
CA GLY A 167 11.55 0.98 -18.20
C GLY A 167 11.40 0.12 -16.96
N PRO A 168 12.25 0.26 -15.93
CA PRO A 168 12.16 -0.56 -14.71
C PRO A 168 10.84 -0.40 -13.97
N VAL A 169 10.32 0.82 -13.89
CA VAL A 169 9.04 1.13 -13.25
C VAL A 169 7.88 0.58 -14.10
N GLY A 170 7.94 0.71 -15.43
CA GLY A 170 6.94 0.15 -16.35
C GLY A 170 6.80 -1.36 -16.19
N VAL A 171 7.92 -2.09 -16.16
CA VAL A 171 7.93 -3.54 -15.89
C VAL A 171 7.32 -3.85 -14.52
N ALA A 172 7.65 -3.07 -13.49
CA ALA A 172 7.08 -3.28 -12.16
C ALA A 172 5.56 -3.01 -12.12
N LYS A 173 5.07 -2.00 -12.85
CA LYS A 173 3.63 -1.73 -12.95
C LYS A 173 2.89 -2.82 -13.72
N ALA A 174 3.46 -3.34 -14.81
CA ALA A 174 2.92 -4.50 -15.52
C ALA A 174 2.89 -5.76 -14.62
N SER A 175 3.96 -5.96 -13.83
CA SER A 175 3.99 -7.03 -12.82
C SER A 175 2.91 -6.84 -11.75
N LEU A 176 2.70 -5.63 -11.25
CA LEU A 176 1.65 -5.33 -10.28
C LEU A 176 0.26 -5.67 -10.83
N GLU A 177 -0.02 -5.35 -12.08
CA GLU A 177 -1.25 -5.72 -12.76
C GLU A 177 -1.40 -7.24 -12.88
N ALA A 178 -0.31 -7.95 -13.18
CA ALA A 178 -0.30 -9.41 -13.22
C ALA A 178 -0.54 -10.02 -11.85
N VAL A 179 0.02 -9.43 -10.77
CA VAL A 179 -0.16 -9.88 -9.37
C VAL A 179 -1.62 -9.74 -8.92
N VAL A 180 -2.27 -8.65 -9.27
CA VAL A 180 -3.65 -8.38 -8.84
C VAL A 180 -4.64 -9.41 -9.40
N ARG A 181 -4.41 -9.94 -10.60
CA ARG A 181 -5.30 -10.94 -11.23
C ARG A 181 -5.44 -12.24 -10.41
N PRO A 182 -4.36 -12.99 -10.08
CA PRO A 182 -4.50 -14.21 -9.29
C PRO A 182 -4.96 -13.96 -7.86
N VAL A 183 -4.65 -12.80 -7.27
CA VAL A 183 -5.16 -12.41 -5.96
C VAL A 183 -6.68 -12.35 -5.95
N SER A 184 -7.33 -12.02 -7.08
CA SER A 184 -8.79 -12.04 -7.20
C SER A 184 -9.41 -13.43 -7.23
N TYR A 185 -8.64 -14.45 -7.65
CA TYR A 185 -9.08 -15.85 -7.74
C TYR A 185 -8.84 -16.66 -6.47
N THR A 186 -8.12 -16.11 -5.48
CA THR A 186 -7.99 -16.79 -4.20
C THR A 186 -9.37 -16.90 -3.53
N HIS A 187 -9.62 -17.97 -2.78
CA HIS A 187 -10.89 -18.38 -2.14
C HIS A 187 -11.69 -17.28 -1.42
N LEU A 188 -11.30 -16.04 -1.55
CA LEU A 188 -11.86 -14.89 -0.87
C LEU A 188 -12.90 -14.11 -1.68
N THR A 189 -13.17 -14.44 -2.95
CA THR A 189 -14.05 -13.63 -3.82
C THR A 189 -13.81 -12.12 -3.65
N LEU A 190 -12.52 -11.73 -3.68
CA LEU A 190 -12.11 -10.35 -3.49
C LEU A 190 -12.32 -9.57 -4.79
N PRO A 191 -13.16 -8.55 -4.82
CA PRO A 191 -13.17 -7.64 -5.96
C PRO A 191 -11.86 -6.85 -5.97
N THR A 192 -10.98 -7.19 -6.88
CA THR A 192 -9.75 -6.45 -7.14
C THR A 192 -9.98 -5.43 -8.24
N ARG A 193 -9.46 -4.24 -8.08
CA ARG A 193 -9.50 -3.19 -9.10
C ARG A 193 -8.11 -2.64 -9.33
N LEU A 194 -7.77 -2.45 -10.59
CA LEU A 194 -6.66 -1.64 -11.04
C LEU A 194 -7.17 -0.21 -11.26
N SER A 195 -6.44 0.77 -10.75
CA SER A 195 -6.65 2.19 -11.08
C SER A 195 -5.45 2.70 -11.86
N VAL A 196 -5.72 3.27 -12.99
CA VAL A 196 -4.75 3.96 -13.85
C VAL A 196 -4.66 5.42 -13.44
#